data_0ce4cdb952414b8ed1fdfe0dec3e12f5
#
_entry.id   0ce4cdb952414b8ed1fdfe0dec3e12f5
#
_cell.length_a   1.000
_cell.length_b   1.000
_cell.length_c   1.000
_cell.angle_alpha   90.00
_cell.angle_beta   90.00
_cell.angle_gamma   90.00
#
_symmetry.space_group_name_H-M   'P 1'
#
loop_
_entity.id
_entity.type
_entity.pdbx_description
1 polymer ?
#
loop_
_entity_poly.entity_id
_entity_poly.type
_entity_poly.pdbx_seq_one_letter_code
_entity_poly.pdbx_strand_id
1 'polypeptide(L)'
;MIAGKTEKNIGSEIGMTRRNQIAIERSSLKYSTLVLTAYIALLPISSALAGLIPVSSIPAILSFLYFAMSFVEMLITKDFRFEKNLVPVYVFFIYMMLSPLWNYDFEFGWYEQTYLVTLLIIVICSMRQYSEIELKLIKLSLYCCVLVAVISSLFFSYVSGGRMYIDIACVMDPNDFATSLTMTFALCLTELKKPNRTMLNGLCLITILLIVYLTGSRGGLLAMLCIIFVWVLNIKGRTKYILLTLMIAATALLLFCAEYGIGPALIKRFSISALLATGGQGRAEIWGAAWERFKTLDPFHMIFGNGLGGFIDTVRYISLGHDFRYSSHNMFISTLIEGGIVGLFLFVSAFVSLYIHAIKNKNLFGVLAVTGLIVSGISLDAQILRMFAIACAVALLWRNTDYDKMNRVNSPTLKECCKHEED
;
A
#
# COMPACT_ATOMS: atom_id res chain seq x y z
N MET A 1 4.42 62.58 -15.80
CA MET A 1 4.49 61.31 -16.56
C MET A 1 5.67 60.37 -16.16
N ILE A 2 6.38 60.65 -15.06
CA ILE A 2 7.52 59.85 -14.57
C ILE A 2 7.15 58.92 -13.39
N ALA A 3 6.15 59.22 -12.61
CA ALA A 3 5.76 58.43 -11.44
C ALA A 3 5.07 57.08 -11.77
N GLY A 4 4.39 56.95 -12.91
CA GLY A 4 3.66 55.73 -13.27
C GLY A 4 4.52 54.57 -13.81
N LYS A 5 5.80 54.87 -14.22
CA LYS A 5 6.72 53.82 -14.71
C LYS A 5 7.45 53.10 -13.57
N THR A 6 7.67 53.75 -12.44
CA THR A 6 8.42 53.20 -11.30
C THR A 6 7.57 52.17 -10.52
N GLU A 7 6.26 52.43 -10.35
CA GLU A 7 5.37 51.47 -9.67
C GLU A 7 5.14 50.18 -10.46
N LYS A 8 5.05 50.23 -11.80
CA LYS A 8 4.91 49.06 -12.64
C LYS A 8 6.16 48.14 -12.62
N ASN A 9 7.36 48.73 -12.52
CA ASN A 9 8.58 47.95 -12.43
C ASN A 9 8.76 47.29 -11.06
N ILE A 10 8.42 47.94 -9.97
CA ILE A 10 8.50 47.38 -8.61
C ILE A 10 7.49 46.22 -8.46
N GLY A 11 6.30 46.34 -8.98
CA GLY A 11 5.27 45.30 -8.97
C GLY A 11 5.68 44.05 -9.78
N SER A 12 6.38 44.24 -10.90
CA SER A 12 6.90 43.13 -11.74
C SER A 12 8.09 42.41 -11.10
N GLU A 13 9.01 43.13 -10.45
CA GLU A 13 10.13 42.55 -9.72
C GLU A 13 9.68 41.78 -8.48
N ILE A 14 8.74 42.34 -7.69
CA ILE A 14 8.17 41.65 -6.53
C ILE A 14 7.41 40.37 -6.98
N GLY A 15 6.67 40.45 -8.08
CA GLY A 15 5.99 39.29 -8.67
C GLY A 15 6.95 38.21 -9.16
N MET A 16 8.07 38.60 -9.78
CA MET A 16 9.11 37.69 -10.27
C MET A 16 9.88 37.06 -9.10
N THR A 17 10.23 37.84 -8.07
CA THR A 17 10.92 37.33 -6.87
C THR A 17 10.04 36.33 -6.11
N ARG A 18 8.76 36.61 -5.98
CA ARG A 18 7.79 35.70 -5.32
C ARG A 18 7.55 34.42 -6.13
N ARG A 19 7.51 34.51 -7.48
CA ARG A 19 7.43 33.33 -8.36
C ARG A 19 8.69 32.49 -8.28
N ASN A 20 9.87 33.10 -8.23
CA ASN A 20 11.15 32.41 -8.11
C ASN A 20 11.31 31.76 -6.73
N GLN A 21 10.88 32.42 -5.64
CA GLN A 21 10.84 31.81 -4.30
C GLN A 21 9.90 30.60 -4.25
N ILE A 22 8.69 30.71 -4.81
CA ILE A 22 7.74 29.58 -4.90
C ILE A 22 8.31 28.44 -5.79
N ALA A 23 9.04 28.76 -6.85
CA ALA A 23 9.70 27.76 -7.70
C ALA A 23 10.87 27.07 -6.98
N ILE A 24 11.66 27.81 -6.20
CA ILE A 24 12.78 27.29 -5.40
C ILE A 24 12.23 26.41 -4.24
N GLU A 25 11.19 26.84 -3.53
CA GLU A 25 10.53 26.03 -2.49
C GLU A 25 9.93 24.74 -3.05
N ARG A 26 9.36 24.80 -4.28
CA ARG A 26 8.84 23.59 -4.98
C ARG A 26 9.93 22.64 -5.49
N SER A 27 11.18 23.08 -5.54
CA SER A 27 12.32 22.27 -5.95
C SER A 27 13.18 21.76 -4.80
N SER A 28 12.90 22.21 -3.56
CA SER A 28 13.68 21.82 -2.39
C SER A 28 13.37 20.39 -1.95
N LEU A 29 14.41 19.63 -1.68
CA LEU A 29 14.34 18.32 -1.06
C LEU A 29 14.29 18.50 0.46
N LYS A 30 13.29 17.91 1.11
CA LYS A 30 13.16 17.92 2.57
C LYS A 30 13.78 16.65 3.16
N TYR A 31 14.43 16.77 4.31
CA TYR A 31 15.09 15.65 4.99
C TYR A 31 14.13 14.54 5.41
N SER A 32 12.90 14.90 5.79
CA SER A 32 11.87 13.92 6.12
C SER A 32 11.56 12.98 4.94
N THR A 33 11.66 13.46 3.69
CA THR A 33 11.47 12.61 2.51
C THR A 33 12.57 11.56 2.38
N LEU A 34 13.82 11.84 2.80
CA LEU A 34 14.89 10.84 2.82
C LEU A 34 14.57 9.72 3.82
N VAL A 35 14.01 10.05 4.98
CA VAL A 35 13.57 9.05 5.96
C VAL A 35 12.43 8.19 5.39
N LEU A 36 11.45 8.81 4.73
CA LEU A 36 10.36 8.09 4.07
C LEU A 36 10.87 7.16 2.98
N THR A 37 11.84 7.61 2.17
CA THR A 37 12.43 6.77 1.10
C THR A 37 13.20 5.58 1.66
N ALA A 38 13.94 5.76 2.75
CA ALA A 38 14.60 4.66 3.47
C ALA A 38 13.58 3.66 4.03
N TYR A 39 12.50 4.17 4.65
CA TYR A 39 11.41 3.33 5.14
C TYR A 39 10.77 2.50 4.02
N ILE A 40 10.43 3.13 2.88
CA ILE A 40 9.84 2.44 1.72
C ILE A 40 10.80 1.37 1.18
N ALA A 41 12.07 1.68 1.01
CA ALA A 41 13.06 0.74 0.48
C ALA A 41 13.18 -0.55 1.33
N LEU A 42 12.99 -0.44 2.66
CA LEU A 42 13.07 -1.57 3.59
C LEU A 42 11.74 -2.35 3.76
N LEU A 43 10.65 -1.93 3.11
CA LEU A 43 9.36 -2.62 3.22
C LEU A 43 9.44 -4.14 2.96
N PRO A 44 10.18 -4.62 1.93
CA PRO A 44 10.23 -6.06 1.64
C PRO A 44 10.74 -6.91 2.80
N ILE A 45 11.60 -6.36 3.64
CA ILE A 45 12.21 -7.08 4.77
C ILE A 45 11.75 -6.51 6.13
N SER A 46 10.73 -5.69 6.16
CA SER A 46 10.30 -4.96 7.36
C SER A 46 9.95 -5.89 8.52
N SER A 47 9.31 -7.02 8.25
CA SER A 47 8.98 -8.03 9.27
C SER A 47 10.21 -8.84 9.68
N ALA A 48 11.14 -9.13 8.75
CA ALA A 48 12.39 -9.83 9.08
C ALA A 48 13.38 -9.00 9.92
N LEU A 49 13.20 -7.66 9.95
CA LEU A 49 13.97 -6.75 10.80
C LEU A 49 13.34 -6.55 12.19
N ALA A 50 12.19 -7.16 12.47
CA ALA A 50 11.59 -7.14 13.80
C ALA A 50 12.50 -7.92 14.75
N GLY A 51 12.78 -7.34 15.93
CA GLY A 51 13.66 -8.00 16.90
C GLY A 51 15.14 -7.64 16.82
N LEU A 52 15.62 -6.90 15.79
CA LEU A 52 16.98 -6.35 15.78
C LEU A 52 17.20 -5.34 16.91
N ILE A 53 16.14 -4.66 17.33
CA ILE A 53 16.17 -3.69 18.44
C ILE A 53 15.13 -4.13 19.47
N PRO A 54 15.53 -4.29 20.77
CA PRO A 54 14.64 -4.85 21.79
C PRO A 54 13.36 -4.06 22.04
N VAL A 55 13.37 -2.73 21.81
CA VAL A 55 12.24 -1.84 22.15
C VAL A 55 11.34 -1.57 20.97
N SER A 56 11.83 -1.68 19.73
CA SER A 56 11.06 -1.37 18.53
C SER A 56 11.73 -1.96 17.28
N SER A 57 11.03 -1.95 16.17
CA SER A 57 11.61 -2.33 14.87
C SER A 57 12.18 -1.11 14.14
N ILE A 58 13.23 -1.30 13.35
CA ILE A 58 13.82 -0.25 12.51
C ILE A 58 12.74 0.49 11.66
N PRO A 59 11.81 -0.20 10.97
CA PRO A 59 10.75 0.50 10.24
C PRO A 59 9.81 1.33 11.11
N ALA A 60 9.53 0.94 12.36
CA ALA A 60 8.70 1.75 13.27
C ALA A 60 9.44 3.04 13.65
N ILE A 61 10.73 2.95 13.97
CA ILE A 61 11.56 4.11 14.28
C ILE A 61 11.59 5.09 13.09
N LEU A 62 11.81 4.59 11.88
CA LEU A 62 11.79 5.41 10.66
C LEU A 62 10.43 6.09 10.45
N SER A 63 9.34 5.40 10.77
CA SER A 63 7.98 5.94 10.65
C SER A 63 7.75 7.11 11.61
N PHE A 64 8.12 6.95 12.88
CA PHE A 64 8.00 8.03 13.87
C PHE A 64 8.93 9.20 13.56
N LEU A 65 10.15 8.93 13.11
CA LEU A 65 11.10 9.96 12.70
C LEU A 65 10.56 10.74 11.50
N TYR A 66 10.03 10.05 10.50
CA TYR A 66 9.39 10.68 9.34
C TYR A 66 8.21 11.56 9.77
N PHE A 67 7.33 11.05 10.65
CA PHE A 67 6.20 11.81 11.18
C PHE A 67 6.68 13.09 11.88
N ALA A 68 7.58 12.96 12.85
CA ALA A 68 8.07 14.08 13.65
C ALA A 68 8.72 15.16 12.78
N MET A 69 9.63 14.76 11.87
CA MET A 69 10.30 15.68 10.96
C MET A 69 9.32 16.37 10.01
N SER A 70 8.40 15.61 9.40
CA SER A 70 7.40 16.19 8.50
C SER A 70 6.45 17.12 9.22
N PHE A 71 6.05 16.80 10.45
CA PHE A 71 5.19 17.65 11.25
C PHE A 71 5.87 19.00 11.59
N VAL A 72 7.13 18.96 12.01
CA VAL A 72 7.94 20.17 12.25
C VAL A 72 8.11 20.98 10.97
N GLU A 73 8.44 20.35 9.84
CA GLU A 73 8.54 21.01 8.53
C GLU A 73 7.23 21.69 8.14
N MET A 74 6.09 21.04 8.36
CA MET A 74 4.76 21.60 8.06
C MET A 74 4.42 22.79 8.97
N LEU A 75 4.80 22.75 10.26
CA LEU A 75 4.62 23.89 11.18
C LEU A 75 5.45 25.11 10.74
N ILE A 76 6.70 24.88 10.31
CA ILE A 76 7.59 25.96 9.86
C ILE A 76 7.09 26.56 8.54
N THR A 77 6.72 25.71 7.58
CA THR A 77 6.29 26.18 6.24
C THR A 77 4.85 26.66 6.20
N LYS A 78 4.04 26.37 7.23
CA LYS A 78 2.58 26.61 7.30
C LYS A 78 1.82 26.01 6.11
N ASP A 79 2.35 24.93 5.54
CA ASP A 79 1.82 24.28 4.35
C ASP A 79 1.01 23.04 4.75
N PHE A 80 -0.21 23.29 5.23
CA PHE A 80 -1.17 22.25 5.61
C PHE A 80 -2.24 22.12 4.54
N ARG A 81 -2.49 20.90 4.11
CA ARG A 81 -3.58 20.59 3.20
C ARG A 81 -4.44 19.48 3.77
N PHE A 82 -5.72 19.74 3.96
CA PHE A 82 -6.69 18.73 4.40
C PHE A 82 -7.49 18.21 3.22
N GLU A 83 -7.42 16.88 3.00
CA GLU A 83 -8.13 16.21 1.90
C GLU A 83 -9.43 15.60 2.44
N LYS A 84 -10.57 16.27 2.23
CA LYS A 84 -11.90 15.86 2.75
C LYS A 84 -12.32 14.47 2.30
N ASN A 85 -11.88 14.04 1.10
CA ASN A 85 -12.23 12.71 0.58
C ASN A 85 -11.61 11.56 1.40
N LEU A 86 -10.68 11.85 2.32
CA LEU A 86 -10.00 10.85 3.15
C LEU A 86 -10.55 10.75 4.57
N VAL A 87 -11.56 11.51 4.88
CA VAL A 87 -12.23 11.44 6.20
C VAL A 87 -12.61 10.00 6.58
N PRO A 88 -13.18 9.15 5.69
CA PRO A 88 -13.48 7.76 6.05
C PRO A 88 -12.25 6.95 6.47
N VAL A 89 -11.07 7.23 5.86
CA VAL A 89 -9.81 6.57 6.25
C VAL A 89 -9.41 6.97 7.66
N TYR A 90 -9.43 8.27 7.97
CA TYR A 90 -9.08 8.75 9.31
C TYR A 90 -10.05 8.23 10.36
N VAL A 91 -11.36 8.27 10.08
CA VAL A 91 -12.40 7.81 11.01
C VAL A 91 -12.22 6.32 11.30
N PHE A 92 -11.91 5.49 10.29
CA PHE A 92 -11.64 4.07 10.51
C PHE A 92 -10.46 3.85 11.47
N PHE A 93 -9.31 4.48 11.21
CA PHE A 93 -8.13 4.29 12.08
C PHE A 93 -8.35 4.83 13.50
N ILE A 94 -9.01 5.98 13.63
CA ILE A 94 -9.35 6.55 14.95
C ILE A 94 -10.32 5.60 15.70
N TYR A 95 -11.34 5.09 15.01
CA TYR A 95 -12.28 4.14 15.59
C TYR A 95 -11.56 2.89 16.10
N MET A 96 -10.70 2.28 15.28
CA MET A 96 -9.95 1.10 15.69
C MET A 96 -9.00 1.38 16.85
N MET A 97 -8.37 2.57 16.90
CA MET A 97 -7.52 2.99 18.02
C MET A 97 -8.31 3.22 19.32
N LEU A 98 -9.60 3.55 19.24
CA LEU A 98 -10.47 3.70 20.40
C LEU A 98 -11.10 2.37 20.83
N SER A 99 -11.17 1.39 19.92
CA SER A 99 -11.88 0.13 20.17
C SER A 99 -11.34 -0.70 21.35
N PRO A 100 -10.06 -0.65 21.72
CA PRO A 100 -9.57 -1.32 22.93
C PRO A 100 -10.20 -0.84 24.23
N LEU A 101 -10.78 0.38 24.26
CA LEU A 101 -11.39 0.95 25.48
C LEU A 101 -12.58 0.14 26.01
N TRP A 102 -13.19 -0.70 25.18
CA TRP A 102 -14.27 -1.60 25.58
C TRP A 102 -13.88 -3.08 25.54
N ASN A 103 -12.57 -3.36 25.38
CA ASN A 103 -12.04 -4.70 25.59
C ASN A 103 -11.68 -4.88 27.07
N TYR A 104 -12.07 -6.01 27.67
CA TYR A 104 -11.85 -6.29 29.09
C TYR A 104 -10.37 -6.50 29.44
N ASP A 105 -9.55 -6.95 28.49
CA ASP A 105 -8.14 -7.29 28.68
C ASP A 105 -7.23 -6.33 27.87
N PHE A 106 -7.43 -5.01 28.06
CA PHE A 106 -6.66 -4.01 27.33
C PHE A 106 -5.19 -4.00 27.75
N GLU A 107 -4.33 -4.42 26.84
CA GLU A 107 -2.89 -4.17 26.88
C GLU A 107 -2.46 -3.41 25.63
N PHE A 108 -1.78 -2.25 25.80
CA PHE A 108 -1.23 -1.51 24.68
C PHE A 108 -0.05 -2.29 24.08
N GLY A 109 -0.33 -2.98 23.01
CA GLY A 109 0.59 -3.92 22.39
C GLY A 109 1.05 -3.52 21.01
N TRP A 110 1.50 -4.51 20.27
CA TRP A 110 2.05 -4.36 18.92
C TRP A 110 0.99 -3.93 17.90
N TYR A 111 -0.26 -4.35 18.06
CA TYR A 111 -1.36 -3.99 17.15
C TYR A 111 -1.65 -2.48 17.20
N GLU A 112 -1.82 -1.93 18.40
CA GLU A 112 -2.12 -0.52 18.63
C GLU A 112 -0.99 0.37 18.10
N GLN A 113 0.27 -0.02 18.35
CA GLN A 113 1.43 0.67 17.80
C GLN A 113 1.40 0.70 16.27
N THR A 114 1.06 -0.43 15.64
CA THR A 114 1.04 -0.53 14.17
C THR A 114 -0.08 0.32 13.57
N TYR A 115 -1.27 0.33 14.18
CA TYR A 115 -2.37 1.18 13.73
C TYR A 115 -2.06 2.66 13.93
N LEU A 116 -1.47 3.05 15.07
CA LEU A 116 -1.03 4.42 15.33
C LEU A 116 -0.01 4.88 14.27
N VAL A 117 1.03 4.09 14.02
CA VAL A 117 2.04 4.40 13.00
C VAL A 117 1.40 4.54 11.63
N THR A 118 0.49 3.64 11.27
CA THR A 118 -0.23 3.67 10.00
C THR A 118 -1.04 4.95 9.86
N LEU A 119 -1.81 5.31 10.88
CA LEU A 119 -2.58 6.56 10.92
C LEU A 119 -1.67 7.79 10.74
N LEU A 120 -0.59 7.86 11.51
CA LEU A 120 0.35 8.98 11.46
C LEU A 120 0.97 9.14 10.07
N ILE A 121 1.38 8.05 9.41
CA ILE A 121 1.93 8.09 8.05
C ILE A 121 0.87 8.57 7.06
N ILE A 122 -0.36 8.02 7.12
CA ILE A 122 -1.43 8.40 6.20
C ILE A 122 -1.78 9.89 6.38
N VAL A 123 -1.93 10.35 7.62
CA VAL A 123 -2.25 11.75 7.93
C VAL A 123 -1.18 12.68 7.36
N ILE A 124 0.09 12.46 7.70
CA ILE A 124 1.20 13.30 7.24
C ILE A 124 1.32 13.28 5.72
N CYS A 125 1.29 12.09 5.10
CA CYS A 125 1.38 11.97 3.65
C CYS A 125 0.25 12.71 2.93
N SER A 126 -0.96 12.70 3.49
CA SER A 126 -2.13 13.36 2.88
C SER A 126 -2.14 14.87 3.07
N MET A 127 -1.56 15.36 4.18
CA MET A 127 -1.55 16.80 4.53
C MET A 127 -0.36 17.55 3.92
N ARG A 128 0.74 16.85 3.66
CA ARG A 128 1.99 17.45 3.16
C ARG A 128 1.98 17.58 1.64
N GLN A 129 2.57 18.67 1.13
CA GLN A 129 2.88 18.80 -0.30
C GLN A 129 4.31 18.29 -0.60
N TYR A 130 4.43 17.56 -1.70
CA TYR A 130 5.69 17.00 -2.16
C TYR A 130 6.16 17.69 -3.44
N SER A 131 7.45 18.01 -3.51
CA SER A 131 8.11 18.52 -4.71
C SER A 131 8.25 17.41 -5.77
N GLU A 132 8.51 17.78 -7.02
CA GLU A 132 8.77 16.81 -8.09
C GLU A 132 10.01 15.94 -7.79
N ILE A 133 11.01 16.51 -7.12
CA ILE A 133 12.24 15.79 -6.73
C ILE A 133 11.90 14.75 -5.67
N GLU A 134 11.10 15.12 -4.67
CA GLU A 134 10.66 14.21 -3.60
C GLU A 134 9.85 13.05 -4.16
N LEU A 135 8.92 13.30 -5.07
CA LEU A 135 8.15 12.25 -5.75
C LEU A 135 9.04 11.32 -6.60
N LYS A 136 10.10 11.85 -7.24
CA LYS A 136 11.08 11.03 -7.95
C LYS A 136 11.87 10.13 -7.01
N LEU A 137 12.24 10.63 -5.83
CA LEU A 137 12.92 9.83 -4.79
C LEU A 137 12.02 8.73 -4.23
N ILE A 138 10.76 9.04 -3.95
CA ILE A 138 9.77 8.03 -3.53
C ILE A 138 9.61 6.94 -4.61
N LYS A 139 9.61 7.30 -5.90
CA LYS A 139 9.66 6.29 -6.98
C LYS A 139 10.92 5.45 -6.94
N LEU A 140 12.07 6.10 -6.79
CA LEU A 140 13.34 5.40 -6.73
C LEU A 140 13.37 4.40 -5.58
N SER A 141 12.84 4.77 -4.41
CA SER A 141 12.79 3.86 -3.25
C SER A 141 11.92 2.63 -3.50
N LEU A 142 10.86 2.74 -4.32
CA LEU A 142 10.07 1.59 -4.75
C LEU A 142 10.88 0.64 -5.67
N TYR A 143 11.72 1.17 -6.55
CA TYR A 143 12.66 0.31 -7.29
C TYR A 143 13.72 -0.31 -6.38
N CYS A 144 14.17 0.42 -5.34
CA CYS A 144 15.06 -0.14 -4.32
C CYS A 144 14.42 -1.30 -3.56
N CYS A 145 13.07 -1.36 -3.42
CA CYS A 145 12.39 -2.53 -2.86
C CYS A 145 12.72 -3.81 -3.64
N VAL A 146 12.80 -3.74 -4.98
CA VAL A 146 13.15 -4.93 -5.80
C VAL A 146 14.59 -5.35 -5.52
N LEU A 147 15.52 -4.37 -5.45
CA LEU A 147 16.91 -4.65 -5.15
C LEU A 147 17.06 -5.29 -3.76
N VAL A 148 16.40 -4.72 -2.75
CA VAL A 148 16.40 -5.27 -1.38
C VAL A 148 15.81 -6.68 -1.38
N ALA A 149 14.71 -6.91 -2.09
CA ALA A 149 14.10 -8.24 -2.20
C ALA A 149 15.03 -9.25 -2.87
N VAL A 150 15.74 -8.87 -3.94
CA VAL A 150 16.73 -9.72 -4.60
C VAL A 150 17.88 -10.07 -3.66
N ILE A 151 18.49 -9.06 -3.03
CA ILE A 151 19.59 -9.26 -2.07
C ILE A 151 19.14 -10.19 -0.94
N SER A 152 17.96 -9.94 -0.37
CA SER A 152 17.43 -10.79 0.70
C SER A 152 17.17 -12.22 0.25
N SER A 153 16.65 -12.39 -0.97
CA SER A 153 16.41 -13.72 -1.54
C SER A 153 17.73 -14.50 -1.82
N LEU A 154 18.81 -13.79 -2.13
CA LEU A 154 20.10 -14.42 -2.44
C LEU A 154 20.91 -14.76 -1.17
N PHE A 155 20.90 -13.90 -0.16
CA PHE A 155 21.82 -14.00 0.98
C PHE A 155 21.15 -14.41 2.30
N PHE A 156 19.84 -14.21 2.44
CA PHE A 156 19.12 -14.41 3.68
C PHE A 156 17.91 -15.34 3.53
N SER A 157 17.84 -16.12 2.45
CA SER A 157 16.72 -17.04 2.26
C SER A 157 17.10 -18.48 2.52
N TYR A 158 16.10 -19.25 2.94
CA TYR A 158 16.15 -20.71 2.94
C TYR A 158 14.84 -21.28 2.42
N VAL A 159 14.85 -22.55 2.00
CA VAL A 159 13.66 -23.23 1.49
C VAL A 159 13.18 -24.27 2.50
N SER A 160 11.91 -24.15 2.90
CA SER A 160 11.23 -25.10 3.77
C SER A 160 9.82 -25.38 3.23
N GLY A 161 9.42 -26.65 3.20
CA GLY A 161 8.12 -27.06 2.66
C GLY A 161 7.87 -26.60 1.21
N GLY A 162 8.94 -26.46 0.41
CA GLY A 162 8.88 -25.98 -0.98
C GLY A 162 8.61 -24.47 -1.08
N ARG A 163 8.81 -23.69 -0.03
CA ARG A 163 8.64 -22.22 -0.01
C ARG A 163 9.94 -21.54 0.40
N MET A 164 10.21 -20.40 -0.22
CA MET A 164 11.31 -19.52 0.18
C MET A 164 10.88 -18.64 1.35
N TYR A 165 11.66 -18.64 2.42
CA TYR A 165 11.54 -17.79 3.60
C TYR A 165 12.71 -16.84 3.67
N ILE A 166 12.51 -15.65 4.21
CA ILE A 166 13.58 -14.70 4.51
C ILE A 166 13.82 -14.71 6.02
N ASP A 167 15.08 -14.89 6.42
CA ASP A 167 15.49 -14.92 7.83
C ASP A 167 16.69 -13.99 8.03
N ILE A 168 16.49 -12.87 8.72
CA ILE A 168 17.53 -11.88 9.03
C ILE A 168 17.71 -11.79 10.55
N ALA A 169 16.69 -11.31 11.24
CA ALA A 169 16.62 -11.27 12.72
C ALA A 169 15.48 -12.16 13.22
N CYS A 170 14.49 -12.38 12.37
CA CYS A 170 13.42 -13.35 12.56
C CYS A 170 12.92 -13.82 11.19
N VAL A 171 12.28 -15.00 11.21
CA VAL A 171 11.70 -15.60 10.00
C VAL A 171 10.48 -14.81 9.57
N MET A 172 10.52 -14.32 8.35
CA MET A 172 9.41 -13.60 7.72
C MET A 172 8.46 -14.56 7.00
N ASP A 173 7.14 -14.34 7.14
CA ASP A 173 6.15 -15.11 6.38
C ASP A 173 6.31 -14.83 4.87
N PRO A 174 6.40 -15.87 4.02
CA PRO A 174 6.52 -15.70 2.57
C PRO A 174 5.37 -14.92 1.93
N ASN A 175 4.18 -14.91 2.53
CA ASN A 175 3.07 -14.13 2.00
C ASN A 175 3.26 -12.63 2.26
N ASP A 176 3.82 -12.25 3.41
CA ASP A 176 4.16 -10.87 3.72
C ASP A 176 5.22 -10.34 2.75
N PHE A 177 6.24 -11.17 2.50
CA PHE A 177 7.30 -10.84 1.54
C PHE A 177 6.74 -10.64 0.12
N ALA A 178 5.92 -11.57 -0.36
CA ALA A 178 5.26 -11.46 -1.67
C ALA A 178 4.37 -10.22 -1.76
N THR A 179 3.58 -9.95 -0.72
CA THR A 179 2.64 -8.84 -0.68
C THR A 179 3.35 -7.48 -0.65
N SER A 180 4.51 -7.37 0.02
CA SER A 180 5.31 -6.15 0.06
C SER A 180 5.77 -5.66 -1.32
N LEU A 181 5.84 -6.54 -2.30
CA LEU A 181 6.25 -6.23 -3.68
C LEU A 181 5.10 -5.80 -4.59
N THR A 182 3.83 -5.96 -4.18
CA THR A 182 2.66 -5.66 -5.02
C THR A 182 2.60 -4.20 -5.45
N MET A 183 3.01 -3.29 -4.57
CA MET A 183 3.02 -1.86 -4.85
C MET A 183 4.09 -1.50 -5.89
N THR A 184 5.29 -2.04 -5.78
CA THR A 184 6.34 -1.85 -6.79
C THR A 184 5.94 -2.48 -8.12
N PHE A 185 5.29 -3.64 -8.10
CA PHE A 185 4.71 -4.26 -9.28
C PHE A 185 3.71 -3.33 -9.99
N ALA A 186 2.80 -2.72 -9.23
CA ALA A 186 1.84 -1.74 -9.75
C ALA A 186 2.54 -0.52 -10.37
N LEU A 187 3.61 0.00 -9.74
CA LEU A 187 4.40 1.09 -10.29
C LEU A 187 5.03 0.69 -11.63
N CYS A 188 5.70 -0.45 -11.70
CA CYS A 188 6.37 -0.92 -12.91
C CYS A 188 5.39 -1.07 -14.08
N LEU A 189 4.17 -1.57 -13.85
CA LEU A 189 3.12 -1.65 -14.89
C LEU A 189 2.70 -0.26 -15.39
N THR A 190 2.54 0.72 -14.51
CA THR A 190 2.15 2.08 -14.92
C THR A 190 3.25 2.80 -15.69
N GLU A 191 4.51 2.54 -15.35
CA GLU A 191 5.70 3.14 -16.00
C GLU A 191 6.16 2.37 -17.25
N LEU A 192 5.58 1.21 -17.55
CA LEU A 192 5.99 0.33 -18.66
C LEU A 192 5.89 1.02 -20.03
N LYS A 193 4.95 1.95 -20.18
CA LYS A 193 4.77 2.71 -21.45
C LYS A 193 5.81 3.79 -21.69
N LYS A 194 6.67 4.10 -20.74
CA LYS A 194 7.72 5.13 -20.88
C LYS A 194 8.92 4.53 -21.60
N PRO A 195 9.25 4.95 -22.84
CA PRO A 195 10.25 4.28 -23.70
C PRO A 195 11.62 4.12 -23.03
N ASN A 196 12.06 5.14 -22.29
CA ASN A 196 13.37 5.12 -21.62
C ASN A 196 13.43 4.21 -20.37
N ARG A 197 12.30 3.62 -19.94
CA ARG A 197 12.22 2.78 -18.72
C ARG A 197 11.55 1.42 -18.96
N THR A 198 11.14 1.14 -20.19
CA THR A 198 10.42 -0.09 -20.52
C THR A 198 11.22 -1.34 -20.16
N MET A 199 12.52 -1.35 -20.50
CA MET A 199 13.39 -2.49 -20.17
C MET A 199 13.56 -2.67 -18.67
N LEU A 200 13.85 -1.59 -17.93
CA LEU A 200 13.97 -1.65 -16.46
C LEU A 200 12.69 -2.14 -15.80
N ASN A 201 11.53 -1.60 -16.18
CA ASN A 201 10.25 -2.00 -15.64
C ASN A 201 9.92 -3.45 -16.00
N GLY A 202 10.20 -3.90 -17.22
CA GLY A 202 10.04 -5.27 -17.63
C GLY A 202 10.88 -6.23 -16.79
N LEU A 203 12.16 -5.89 -16.58
CA LEU A 203 13.06 -6.68 -15.73
C LEU A 203 12.55 -6.74 -14.28
N CYS A 204 12.15 -5.61 -13.71
CA CYS A 204 11.58 -5.58 -12.36
C CYS A 204 10.32 -6.44 -12.26
N LEU A 205 9.40 -6.38 -13.23
CA LEU A 205 8.17 -7.19 -13.25
C LEU A 205 8.49 -8.70 -13.26
N ILE A 206 9.42 -9.13 -14.12
CA ILE A 206 9.85 -10.54 -14.20
C ILE A 206 10.49 -10.96 -12.87
N THR A 207 11.38 -10.14 -12.32
CA THR A 207 12.05 -10.41 -11.04
C THR A 207 11.05 -10.55 -9.90
N ILE A 208 10.07 -9.64 -9.80
CA ILE A 208 9.03 -9.70 -8.78
C ILE A 208 8.20 -10.97 -8.93
N LEU A 209 7.75 -11.31 -10.15
CA LEU A 209 6.97 -12.53 -10.40
C LEU A 209 7.77 -13.80 -10.04
N LEU A 210 9.07 -13.82 -10.34
CA LEU A 210 9.93 -14.93 -9.95
C LEU A 210 10.05 -15.06 -8.43
N ILE A 211 10.28 -13.95 -7.73
CA ILE A 211 10.36 -13.95 -6.26
C ILE A 211 9.03 -14.44 -5.66
N VAL A 212 7.89 -13.90 -6.13
CA VAL A 212 6.57 -14.32 -5.64
C VAL A 212 6.31 -15.81 -5.93
N TYR A 213 6.71 -16.30 -7.09
CA TYR A 213 6.65 -17.71 -7.41
C TYR A 213 7.47 -18.53 -6.39
N LEU A 214 8.72 -18.15 -6.10
CA LEU A 214 9.60 -18.85 -5.15
C LEU A 214 9.05 -18.87 -3.71
N THR A 215 8.33 -17.81 -3.30
CA THR A 215 7.63 -17.80 -2.00
C THR A 215 6.47 -18.78 -1.94
N GLY A 216 5.95 -19.25 -3.09
CA GLY A 216 4.75 -20.08 -3.18
C GLY A 216 3.50 -19.39 -2.62
N SER A 217 3.46 -18.05 -2.62
CA SER A 217 2.34 -17.24 -2.11
C SER A 217 1.20 -17.19 -3.11
N ARG A 218 0.13 -17.93 -2.85
CA ARG A 218 -1.11 -17.89 -3.66
C ARG A 218 -1.76 -16.51 -3.62
N GLY A 219 -1.82 -15.90 -2.44
CA GLY A 219 -2.39 -14.56 -2.24
C GLY A 219 -1.60 -13.48 -2.98
N GLY A 220 -0.26 -13.53 -2.92
CA GLY A 220 0.61 -12.62 -3.66
C GLY A 220 0.44 -12.74 -5.18
N LEU A 221 0.40 -13.99 -5.70
CA LEU A 221 0.16 -14.21 -7.13
C LEU A 221 -1.23 -13.71 -7.57
N LEU A 222 -2.29 -14.01 -6.79
CA LEU A 222 -3.64 -13.53 -7.08
C LEU A 222 -3.70 -12.01 -7.08
N ALA A 223 -3.05 -11.35 -6.13
CA ALA A 223 -2.97 -9.90 -6.09
C ALA A 223 -2.32 -9.33 -7.35
N MET A 224 -1.21 -9.92 -7.82
CA MET A 224 -0.55 -9.49 -9.05
C MET A 224 -1.40 -9.73 -10.29
N LEU A 225 -2.11 -10.84 -10.38
CA LEU A 225 -3.05 -11.12 -11.47
C LEU A 225 -4.19 -10.08 -11.50
N CYS A 226 -4.76 -9.73 -10.34
CA CYS A 226 -5.79 -8.69 -10.25
C CYS A 226 -5.23 -7.30 -10.61
N ILE A 227 -4.00 -6.97 -10.22
CA ILE A 227 -3.34 -5.73 -10.63
C ILE A 227 -3.17 -5.70 -12.16
N ILE A 228 -2.68 -6.78 -12.77
CA ILE A 228 -2.55 -6.90 -14.23
C ILE A 228 -3.93 -6.75 -14.90
N PHE A 229 -4.95 -7.42 -14.38
CA PHE A 229 -6.31 -7.35 -14.91
C PHE A 229 -6.83 -5.91 -14.93
N VAL A 230 -6.77 -5.21 -13.80
CA VAL A 230 -7.19 -3.79 -13.71
C VAL A 230 -6.36 -2.90 -14.61
N TRP A 231 -5.04 -3.13 -14.74
CA TRP A 231 -4.16 -2.40 -15.64
C TRP A 231 -4.57 -2.63 -17.11
N VAL A 232 -4.82 -3.88 -17.52
CA VAL A 232 -5.25 -4.22 -18.87
C VAL A 232 -6.60 -3.59 -19.20
N LEU A 233 -7.55 -3.52 -18.24
CA LEU A 233 -8.82 -2.82 -18.42
C LEU A 233 -8.66 -1.33 -18.78
N ASN A 234 -7.56 -0.71 -18.37
CA ASN A 234 -7.22 0.69 -18.69
C ASN A 234 -6.45 0.85 -20.02
N ILE A 235 -6.17 -0.25 -20.75
CA ILE A 235 -5.57 -0.20 -22.09
C ILE A 235 -6.68 0.00 -23.13
N LYS A 236 -6.43 0.88 -24.10
CA LYS A 236 -7.37 1.15 -25.19
C LYS A 236 -7.05 0.26 -26.41
N GLY A 237 -8.08 0.00 -27.22
CA GLY A 237 -7.93 -0.68 -28.49
C GLY A 237 -7.88 -2.21 -28.40
N ARG A 238 -7.49 -2.87 -29.50
CA ARG A 238 -7.46 -4.34 -29.66
C ARG A 238 -6.44 -5.02 -28.73
N THR A 239 -5.36 -4.35 -28.40
CA THR A 239 -4.31 -4.84 -27.48
C THR A 239 -4.89 -5.30 -26.14
N LYS A 240 -5.93 -4.64 -25.64
CA LYS A 240 -6.64 -5.03 -24.43
C LYS A 240 -7.13 -6.49 -24.49
N TYR A 241 -7.81 -6.84 -25.57
CA TYR A 241 -8.39 -8.19 -25.72
C TYR A 241 -7.30 -9.24 -25.88
N ILE A 242 -6.25 -8.94 -26.62
CA ILE A 242 -5.09 -9.84 -26.77
C ILE A 242 -4.46 -10.12 -25.40
N LEU A 243 -4.21 -9.06 -24.60
CA LEU A 243 -3.62 -9.23 -23.25
C LEU A 243 -4.55 -9.98 -22.30
N LEU A 244 -5.87 -9.73 -22.36
CA LEU A 244 -6.84 -10.50 -21.56
C LEU A 244 -6.81 -11.99 -21.95
N THR A 245 -6.82 -12.31 -23.24
CA THR A 245 -6.75 -13.69 -23.72
C THR A 245 -5.46 -14.37 -23.27
N LEU A 246 -4.30 -13.68 -23.40
CA LEU A 246 -3.01 -14.21 -22.96
C LEU A 246 -2.97 -14.42 -21.43
N MET A 247 -3.54 -13.50 -20.66
CA MET A 247 -3.62 -13.63 -19.20
C MET A 247 -4.49 -14.82 -18.79
N ILE A 248 -5.66 -15.00 -19.42
CA ILE A 248 -6.55 -16.14 -19.17
C ILE A 248 -5.83 -17.45 -19.55
N ALA A 249 -5.21 -17.50 -20.74
CA ALA A 249 -4.50 -18.67 -21.22
C ALA A 249 -3.31 -19.04 -20.29
N ALA A 250 -2.51 -18.05 -19.87
CA ALA A 250 -1.39 -18.28 -18.94
C ALA A 250 -1.86 -18.78 -17.57
N THR A 251 -2.95 -18.20 -17.05
CA THR A 251 -3.54 -18.63 -15.77
C THR A 251 -4.10 -20.04 -15.89
N ALA A 252 -4.83 -20.35 -16.97
CA ALA A 252 -5.36 -21.69 -17.23
C ALA A 252 -4.24 -22.73 -17.37
N LEU A 253 -3.15 -22.38 -18.08
CA LEU A 253 -1.97 -23.24 -18.20
C LEU A 253 -1.30 -23.49 -16.85
N LEU A 254 -1.11 -22.46 -16.02
CA LEU A 254 -0.56 -22.60 -14.68
C LEU A 254 -1.40 -23.53 -13.82
N LEU A 255 -2.72 -23.34 -13.81
CA LEU A 255 -3.64 -24.20 -13.05
C LEU A 255 -3.65 -25.64 -13.59
N PHE A 256 -3.62 -25.83 -14.90
CA PHE A 256 -3.50 -27.15 -15.51
C PHE A 256 -2.21 -27.84 -15.10
N CYS A 257 -1.06 -27.18 -15.23
CA CYS A 257 0.22 -27.75 -14.81
C CYS A 257 0.25 -28.07 -13.31
N ALA A 258 -0.38 -27.21 -12.48
CA ALA A 258 -0.47 -27.42 -11.05
C ALA A 258 -1.32 -28.64 -10.69
N GLU A 259 -2.45 -28.83 -11.35
CA GLU A 259 -3.38 -29.93 -11.10
C GLU A 259 -2.79 -31.28 -11.49
N TYR A 260 -2.11 -31.34 -12.63
CA TYR A 260 -1.49 -32.59 -13.13
C TYR A 260 -0.04 -32.77 -12.64
N GLY A 261 0.47 -31.88 -11.81
CA GLY A 261 1.82 -31.96 -11.26
C GLY A 261 2.93 -31.86 -12.30
N ILE A 262 2.65 -31.13 -13.40
CA ILE A 262 3.61 -30.90 -14.49
C ILE A 262 4.53 -29.75 -14.08
N GLY A 263 5.85 -30.01 -13.98
CA GLY A 263 6.87 -29.04 -13.64
C GLY A 263 7.39 -29.15 -12.19
N PRO A 264 8.05 -28.09 -11.66
CA PRO A 264 8.63 -28.12 -10.32
C PRO A 264 7.59 -28.36 -9.21
N ALA A 265 8.01 -29.00 -8.12
CA ALA A 265 7.13 -29.36 -6.99
C ALA A 265 6.34 -28.15 -6.42
N LEU A 266 6.91 -26.96 -6.52
CA LEU A 266 6.27 -25.71 -6.08
C LEU A 266 4.97 -25.40 -6.86
N ILE A 267 4.86 -25.81 -8.14
CA ILE A 267 3.66 -25.59 -8.96
C ILE A 267 2.44 -26.29 -8.35
N LYS A 268 2.60 -27.47 -7.75
CA LYS A 268 1.52 -28.21 -7.08
C LYS A 268 0.79 -27.38 -6.01
N ARG A 269 1.45 -26.38 -5.44
CA ARG A 269 0.80 -25.48 -4.46
C ARG A 269 -0.34 -24.66 -5.04
N PHE A 270 -0.33 -24.43 -6.35
CA PHE A 270 -1.37 -23.68 -7.05
C PHE A 270 -2.53 -24.57 -7.54
N SER A 271 -2.48 -25.90 -7.28
CA SER A 271 -3.57 -26.82 -7.59
C SER A 271 -4.83 -26.46 -6.81
N ILE A 272 -5.98 -26.46 -7.52
CA ILE A 272 -7.29 -26.17 -6.93
C ILE A 272 -7.70 -27.35 -6.02
N SER A 273 -7.47 -28.59 -6.44
CA SER A 273 -7.78 -29.78 -5.64
C SER A 273 -7.01 -29.78 -4.32
N ALA A 274 -5.71 -29.45 -4.32
CA ALA A 274 -4.92 -29.31 -3.10
C ALA A 274 -5.38 -28.14 -2.22
N LEU A 275 -5.85 -27.05 -2.82
CA LEU A 275 -6.41 -25.91 -2.08
C LEU A 275 -7.69 -26.30 -1.34
N LEU A 276 -8.60 -26.99 -2.01
CA LEU A 276 -9.87 -27.45 -1.44
C LEU A 276 -9.65 -28.53 -0.38
N ALA A 277 -8.76 -29.51 -0.64
CA ALA A 277 -8.45 -30.58 0.29
C ALA A 277 -7.84 -30.09 1.62
N THR A 278 -7.10 -28.97 1.58
CA THR A 278 -6.44 -28.40 2.79
C THR A 278 -7.23 -27.28 3.43
N GLY A 279 -8.46 -26.96 2.96
CA GLY A 279 -9.23 -25.81 3.44
C GLY A 279 -8.45 -24.49 3.35
N GLY A 280 -7.63 -24.33 2.29
CA GLY A 280 -6.77 -23.14 2.17
C GLY A 280 -5.62 -23.09 3.19
N GLN A 281 -5.11 -24.24 3.65
CA GLN A 281 -4.14 -24.38 4.75
C GLN A 281 -4.76 -24.02 6.13
N GLY A 282 -5.96 -24.53 6.42
CA GLY A 282 -6.65 -24.30 7.69
C GLY A 282 -7.42 -22.99 7.78
N ARG A 283 -7.33 -22.12 6.77
CA ARG A 283 -8.02 -20.82 6.82
C ARG A 283 -9.53 -20.94 6.82
N ALA A 284 -10.09 -21.89 6.08
CA ALA A 284 -11.53 -22.13 6.05
C ALA A 284 -12.07 -22.46 7.46
N GLU A 285 -11.28 -23.22 8.23
CA GLU A 285 -11.63 -23.59 9.61
C GLU A 285 -11.55 -22.38 10.54
N ILE A 286 -10.50 -21.56 10.44
CA ILE A 286 -10.36 -20.31 11.21
C ILE A 286 -11.52 -19.35 10.87
N TRP A 287 -11.85 -19.18 9.59
CA TRP A 287 -12.94 -18.30 9.16
C TRP A 287 -14.31 -18.83 9.59
N GLY A 288 -14.50 -20.17 9.54
CA GLY A 288 -15.69 -20.82 10.10
C GLY A 288 -15.84 -20.57 11.60
N ALA A 289 -14.77 -20.78 12.37
CA ALA A 289 -14.77 -20.50 13.80
C ALA A 289 -15.03 -19.01 14.12
N ALA A 290 -14.43 -18.09 13.35
CA ALA A 290 -14.68 -16.66 13.47
C ALA A 290 -16.15 -16.31 13.22
N TRP A 291 -16.76 -16.90 12.18
CA TRP A 291 -18.18 -16.68 11.86
C TRP A 291 -19.11 -17.23 12.92
N GLU A 292 -18.85 -18.45 13.43
CA GLU A 292 -19.63 -19.03 14.53
C GLU A 292 -19.50 -18.17 15.79
N ARG A 293 -18.28 -17.70 16.11
CA ARG A 293 -18.06 -16.81 17.24
C ARG A 293 -18.82 -15.49 17.08
N PHE A 294 -18.77 -14.87 15.88
CA PHE A 294 -19.49 -13.63 15.59
C PHE A 294 -21.00 -13.77 15.90
N LYS A 295 -21.63 -14.87 15.49
CA LYS A 295 -23.06 -15.13 15.74
C LYS A 295 -23.41 -15.29 17.22
N THR A 296 -22.45 -15.63 18.06
CA THR A 296 -22.64 -15.83 19.50
C THR A 296 -22.24 -14.62 20.35
N LEU A 297 -21.76 -13.55 19.73
CA LEU A 297 -21.48 -12.30 20.44
C LEU A 297 -22.79 -11.65 20.92
N ASP A 298 -22.71 -10.92 22.01
CA ASP A 298 -23.80 -10.04 22.41
C ASP A 298 -24.00 -8.89 21.42
N PRO A 299 -25.15 -8.21 21.39
CA PRO A 299 -25.45 -7.17 20.43
C PRO A 299 -24.45 -6.01 20.42
N PHE A 300 -23.87 -5.66 21.57
CA PHE A 300 -22.88 -4.58 21.64
C PHE A 300 -21.61 -4.97 20.88
N HIS A 301 -21.03 -6.14 21.15
CA HIS A 301 -19.83 -6.61 20.48
C HIS A 301 -20.07 -7.02 19.02
N MET A 302 -21.29 -7.43 18.63
CA MET A 302 -21.63 -7.59 17.21
C MET A 302 -21.53 -6.25 16.44
N ILE A 303 -22.00 -5.16 17.05
CA ILE A 303 -22.02 -3.83 16.44
C ILE A 303 -20.65 -3.17 16.49
N PHE A 304 -19.97 -3.16 17.65
CA PHE A 304 -18.76 -2.40 17.91
C PHE A 304 -17.48 -3.25 17.95
N GLY A 305 -17.58 -4.57 17.96
CA GLY A 305 -16.46 -5.51 17.98
C GLY A 305 -15.89 -5.74 19.37
N ASN A 306 -14.86 -6.60 19.42
CA ASN A 306 -14.17 -7.00 20.65
C ASN A 306 -12.91 -6.15 20.93
N GLY A 307 -12.70 -5.07 20.19
CA GLY A 307 -11.51 -4.23 20.28
C GLY A 307 -10.36 -4.70 19.40
N LEU A 308 -9.47 -3.78 19.06
CA LEU A 308 -8.28 -4.03 18.25
C LEU A 308 -7.40 -5.09 18.92
N GLY A 309 -6.89 -6.06 18.14
CA GLY A 309 -6.13 -7.21 18.65
C GLY A 309 -6.98 -8.33 19.27
N GLY A 310 -8.26 -8.08 19.50
CA GLY A 310 -9.17 -9.04 20.16
C GLY A 310 -9.53 -10.28 19.35
N PHE A 311 -9.09 -10.39 18.09
CA PHE A 311 -9.37 -11.58 17.27
C PHE A 311 -8.79 -12.84 17.89
N ILE A 312 -7.51 -12.83 18.27
CA ILE A 312 -6.77 -13.98 18.79
C ILE A 312 -7.36 -14.48 20.12
N ASP A 313 -7.86 -13.57 20.94
CA ASP A 313 -8.45 -13.91 22.25
C ASP A 313 -9.92 -14.36 22.12
N THR A 314 -10.62 -13.84 21.13
CA THR A 314 -12.06 -14.08 20.92
C THR A 314 -12.33 -15.35 20.12
N VAL A 315 -11.51 -15.61 19.07
CA VAL A 315 -11.69 -16.75 18.16
C VAL A 315 -10.75 -17.88 18.58
N ARG A 316 -11.31 -18.87 19.25
CA ARG A 316 -10.59 -20.09 19.61
C ARG A 316 -10.90 -21.17 18.59
N TYR A 317 -9.86 -21.73 18.01
CA TYR A 317 -9.96 -22.88 17.11
C TYR A 317 -9.48 -24.13 17.84
N ILE A 318 -10.40 -25.08 18.02
CA ILE A 318 -10.09 -26.39 18.65
C ILE A 318 -9.94 -27.41 17.55
N SER A 319 -8.72 -27.91 17.36
CA SER A 319 -8.43 -29.04 16.44
C SER A 319 -7.61 -30.11 17.16
N LEU A 320 -8.00 -31.36 16.99
CA LEU A 320 -7.33 -32.53 17.60
C LEU A 320 -7.15 -32.39 19.12
N GLY A 321 -8.09 -31.71 19.81
CA GLY A 321 -8.04 -31.52 21.26
C GLY A 321 -7.09 -30.42 21.76
N HIS A 322 -6.47 -29.67 20.85
CA HIS A 322 -5.63 -28.53 21.20
C HIS A 322 -6.31 -27.20 20.88
N ASP A 323 -6.16 -26.24 21.77
CA ASP A 323 -6.63 -24.87 21.61
C ASP A 323 -5.59 -24.05 20.85
N PHE A 324 -5.91 -23.70 19.60
CA PHE A 324 -5.05 -22.88 18.75
C PHE A 324 -5.53 -21.45 18.70
N ARG A 325 -4.60 -20.52 18.88
CA ARG A 325 -4.82 -19.08 18.73
C ARG A 325 -4.04 -18.58 17.51
N TYR A 326 -4.76 -18.34 16.44
CA TYR A 326 -4.17 -17.84 15.19
C TYR A 326 -4.81 -16.52 14.78
N SER A 327 -4.05 -15.72 14.04
CA SER A 327 -4.63 -14.57 13.33
C SER A 327 -5.58 -15.05 12.23
N SER A 328 -6.51 -14.19 11.81
CA SER A 328 -7.53 -14.54 10.79
C SER A 328 -6.93 -14.85 9.43
N HIS A 329 -5.77 -14.31 9.12
CA HIS A 329 -5.21 -14.23 7.77
C HIS A 329 -6.21 -13.68 6.74
N ASN A 330 -7.10 -12.78 7.18
CA ASN A 330 -8.09 -12.08 6.36
C ASN A 330 -8.48 -10.76 7.03
N MET A 331 -8.04 -9.64 6.45
CA MET A 331 -8.24 -8.33 7.06
C MET A 331 -9.72 -7.95 7.26
N PHE A 332 -10.63 -8.49 6.44
CA PHE A 332 -12.06 -8.20 6.58
C PHE A 332 -12.69 -8.95 7.76
N ILE A 333 -12.29 -10.22 7.95
CA ILE A 333 -12.76 -11.05 9.07
C ILE A 333 -12.15 -10.55 10.38
N SER A 334 -10.84 -10.21 10.38
CA SER A 334 -10.23 -9.54 11.55
C SER A 334 -11.00 -8.29 11.94
N THR A 335 -11.22 -7.40 10.97
CA THR A 335 -11.93 -6.14 11.22
C THR A 335 -13.37 -6.36 11.69
N LEU A 336 -14.05 -7.40 11.18
CA LEU A 336 -15.42 -7.73 11.64
C LEU A 336 -15.44 -8.18 13.10
N ILE A 337 -14.50 -8.99 13.54
CA ILE A 337 -14.43 -9.48 14.93
C ILE A 337 -13.94 -8.36 15.87
N GLU A 338 -12.93 -7.61 15.47
CA GLU A 338 -12.29 -6.58 16.28
C GLU A 338 -13.11 -5.28 16.33
N GLY A 339 -13.63 -4.86 15.19
CA GLY A 339 -14.36 -3.60 15.03
C GLY A 339 -15.87 -3.71 14.88
N GLY A 340 -16.41 -4.93 14.84
CA GLY A 340 -17.83 -5.19 14.61
C GLY A 340 -18.32 -4.76 13.23
N ILE A 341 -19.64 -4.69 13.08
CA ILE A 341 -20.28 -4.21 11.84
C ILE A 341 -19.86 -2.76 11.54
N VAL A 342 -19.75 -1.91 12.56
CA VAL A 342 -19.33 -0.51 12.41
C VAL A 342 -17.89 -0.44 11.90
N GLY A 343 -16.95 -1.18 12.49
CA GLY A 343 -15.55 -1.23 12.05
C GLY A 343 -15.43 -1.72 10.62
N LEU A 344 -16.13 -2.79 10.25
CA LEU A 344 -16.13 -3.31 8.88
C LEU A 344 -16.70 -2.30 7.87
N PHE A 345 -17.81 -1.62 8.23
CA PHE A 345 -18.40 -0.57 7.39
C PHE A 345 -17.41 0.59 7.16
N LEU A 346 -16.77 1.07 8.22
CA LEU A 346 -15.76 2.12 8.14
C LEU A 346 -14.56 1.68 7.30
N PHE A 347 -14.11 0.43 7.46
CA PHE A 347 -13.00 -0.14 6.71
C PHE A 347 -13.28 -0.20 5.20
N VAL A 348 -14.43 -0.72 4.82
CA VAL A 348 -14.87 -0.74 3.41
C VAL A 348 -15.01 0.69 2.88
N SER A 349 -15.59 1.61 3.66
CA SER A 349 -15.72 3.02 3.31
C SER A 349 -14.35 3.69 3.09
N ALA A 350 -13.33 3.32 3.88
CA ALA A 350 -11.97 3.80 3.71
C ALA A 350 -11.38 3.38 2.34
N PHE A 351 -11.54 2.11 1.93
CA PHE A 351 -11.09 1.65 0.61
C PHE A 351 -11.84 2.33 -0.53
N VAL A 352 -13.17 2.44 -0.42
CA VAL A 352 -13.98 3.15 -1.42
C VAL A 352 -13.49 4.59 -1.57
N SER A 353 -13.19 5.27 -0.45
CA SER A 353 -12.65 6.62 -0.43
C SER A 353 -11.28 6.71 -1.12
N LEU A 354 -10.36 5.79 -0.86
CA LEU A 354 -9.05 5.71 -1.52
C LEU A 354 -9.19 5.50 -3.04
N TYR A 355 -10.07 4.60 -3.46
CA TYR A 355 -10.36 4.36 -4.88
C TYR A 355 -10.92 5.61 -5.56
N ILE A 356 -11.94 6.23 -4.95
CA ILE A 356 -12.56 7.45 -5.49
C ILE A 356 -11.50 8.55 -5.61
N HIS A 357 -10.65 8.72 -4.59
CA HIS A 357 -9.57 9.70 -4.62
C HIS A 357 -8.57 9.42 -5.75
N ALA A 358 -8.10 8.17 -5.87
CA ALA A 358 -7.16 7.79 -6.93
C ALA A 358 -7.78 7.97 -8.34
N ILE A 359 -9.04 7.59 -8.55
CA ILE A 359 -9.74 7.75 -9.83
C ILE A 359 -9.93 9.23 -10.17
N LYS A 360 -10.41 10.07 -9.23
CA LYS A 360 -10.60 11.50 -9.43
C LYS A 360 -9.31 12.22 -9.81
N ASN A 361 -8.19 11.80 -9.22
CA ASN A 361 -6.87 12.33 -9.53
C ASN A 361 -6.18 11.65 -10.72
N LYS A 362 -6.90 10.78 -11.47
CA LYS A 362 -6.37 10.01 -12.60
C LYS A 362 -5.07 9.24 -12.24
N ASN A 363 -4.97 8.81 -11.00
CA ASN A 363 -3.82 8.12 -10.44
C ASN A 363 -3.99 6.60 -10.66
N LEU A 364 -3.63 6.11 -11.84
CA LEU A 364 -3.69 4.67 -12.13
C LEU A 364 -2.80 3.86 -11.18
N PHE A 365 -1.63 4.38 -10.81
CA PHE A 365 -0.75 3.71 -9.86
C PHE A 365 -1.46 3.52 -8.50
N GLY A 366 -2.12 4.56 -7.98
CA GLY A 366 -2.91 4.46 -6.75
C GLY A 366 -4.04 3.43 -6.85
N VAL A 367 -4.77 3.39 -7.97
CA VAL A 367 -5.81 2.39 -8.22
C VAL A 367 -5.23 0.98 -8.15
N LEU A 368 -4.10 0.73 -8.83
CA LEU A 368 -3.46 -0.59 -8.86
C LEU A 368 -2.89 -0.99 -7.48
N ALA A 369 -2.29 -0.05 -6.75
CA ALA A 369 -1.75 -0.29 -5.41
C ALA A 369 -2.85 -0.68 -4.41
N VAL A 370 -3.98 0.04 -4.43
CA VAL A 370 -5.15 -0.27 -3.59
C VAL A 370 -5.78 -1.61 -3.99
N THR A 371 -5.84 -1.94 -5.30
CA THR A 371 -6.28 -3.26 -5.76
C THR A 371 -5.42 -4.37 -5.18
N GLY A 372 -4.09 -4.24 -5.30
CA GLY A 372 -3.16 -5.23 -4.75
C GLY A 372 -3.32 -5.41 -3.24
N LEU A 373 -3.51 -4.31 -2.52
CA LEU A 373 -3.72 -4.31 -1.08
C LEU A 373 -5.00 -5.05 -0.67
N ILE A 374 -6.12 -4.74 -1.32
CA ILE A 374 -7.42 -5.39 -1.04
C ILE A 374 -7.34 -6.89 -1.30
N VAL A 375 -6.78 -7.30 -2.44
CA VAL A 375 -6.70 -8.72 -2.80
C VAL A 375 -5.74 -9.48 -1.87
N SER A 376 -4.60 -8.88 -1.51
CA SER A 376 -3.70 -9.46 -0.52
C SER A 376 -4.39 -9.65 0.84
N GLY A 377 -5.20 -8.68 1.24
CA GLY A 377 -5.93 -8.70 2.51
C GLY A 377 -7.02 -9.76 2.62
N ILE A 378 -7.46 -10.37 1.52
CA ILE A 378 -8.33 -11.55 1.56
C ILE A 378 -7.60 -12.77 2.14
N SER A 379 -6.27 -12.80 2.04
CA SER A 379 -5.45 -13.92 2.47
C SER A 379 -4.39 -13.56 3.52
N LEU A 380 -4.43 -12.34 4.07
CA LEU A 380 -3.53 -11.81 5.08
C LEU A 380 -4.25 -10.79 5.96
N ASP A 381 -3.75 -10.60 7.17
CA ASP A 381 -4.10 -9.46 8.01
C ASP A 381 -3.29 -8.23 7.53
N ALA A 382 -3.55 -7.81 6.28
CA ALA A 382 -2.76 -6.79 5.60
C ALA A 382 -2.81 -5.43 6.30
N GLN A 383 -3.87 -5.15 7.07
CA GLN A 383 -4.04 -3.89 7.82
C GLN A 383 -2.96 -3.70 8.90
N ILE A 384 -2.39 -4.78 9.42
CA ILE A 384 -1.28 -4.73 10.38
C ILE A 384 0.09 -4.73 9.71
N LEU A 385 0.15 -4.89 8.39
CA LEU A 385 1.41 -4.82 7.66
C LEU A 385 1.76 -3.35 7.37
N ARG A 386 2.99 -2.97 7.61
CA ARG A 386 3.50 -1.60 7.40
C ARG A 386 3.36 -1.10 5.97
N MET A 387 3.35 -2.02 5.01
CA MET A 387 3.08 -1.70 3.62
C MET A 387 1.67 -1.17 3.37
N PHE A 388 0.70 -1.48 4.24
CA PHE A 388 -0.64 -0.92 4.17
C PHE A 388 -0.63 0.60 4.25
N ALA A 389 0.09 1.16 5.24
CA ALA A 389 0.25 2.60 5.40
C ALA A 389 0.83 3.25 4.14
N ILE A 390 1.88 2.65 3.57
CA ILE A 390 2.55 3.20 2.39
C ILE A 390 1.72 3.01 1.14
N ALA A 391 1.00 1.91 0.96
CA ALA A 391 0.11 1.72 -0.17
C ALA A 391 -1.03 2.77 -0.16
N CYS A 392 -1.62 3.02 1.01
CA CYS A 392 -2.59 4.10 1.19
C CYS A 392 -1.96 5.47 0.90
N ALA A 393 -0.81 5.76 1.51
CA ALA A 393 -0.10 7.02 1.33
C ALA A 393 0.24 7.28 -0.14
N VAL A 394 0.78 6.29 -0.85
CA VAL A 394 1.14 6.39 -2.26
C VAL A 394 -0.09 6.58 -3.16
N ALA A 395 -1.21 5.93 -2.83
CA ALA A 395 -2.47 6.16 -3.53
C ALA A 395 -2.91 7.63 -3.45
N LEU A 396 -2.54 8.32 -2.36
CA LEU A 396 -2.86 9.71 -2.10
C LEU A 396 -1.89 10.69 -2.76
N LEU A 397 -0.60 10.37 -2.75
CA LEU A 397 0.47 11.28 -3.18
C LEU A 397 0.55 11.46 -4.69
N TRP A 398 0.16 10.45 -5.45
CA TRP A 398 0.44 10.42 -6.87
C TRP A 398 -0.63 11.18 -7.65
N ARG A 399 -0.31 12.39 -8.10
CA ARG A 399 -1.08 13.11 -9.12
C ARG A 399 -0.47 12.85 -10.50
N ASN A 400 -1.30 12.76 -11.51
CA ASN A 400 -0.80 12.70 -12.88
C ASN A 400 -0.27 14.09 -13.28
N THR A 401 1.04 14.27 -13.13
CA THR A 401 1.74 15.55 -13.43
C THR A 401 1.53 16.02 -14.88
N ASP A 402 1.28 15.11 -15.81
CA ASP A 402 1.03 15.45 -17.21
C ASP A 402 -0.34 16.09 -17.40
N TYR A 403 -1.33 15.68 -16.59
CA TYR A 403 -2.67 16.27 -16.59
C TYR A 403 -2.68 17.69 -15.98
N ASP A 404 -1.92 17.90 -14.90
CA ASP A 404 -1.78 19.23 -14.30
C ASP A 404 -1.06 20.22 -15.21
N LYS A 405 -0.10 19.75 -16.03
CA LYS A 405 0.55 20.56 -17.05
C LYS A 405 -0.42 20.94 -18.17
N MET A 406 -1.21 20.00 -18.69
CA MET A 406 -2.24 20.29 -19.71
C MET A 406 -3.31 21.26 -19.24
N ASN A 407 -3.78 21.14 -18.00
CA ASN A 407 -4.79 22.03 -17.46
C ASN A 407 -4.25 23.44 -17.16
N ARG A 408 -2.95 23.60 -16.87
CA ARG A 408 -2.32 24.91 -16.70
C ARG A 408 -2.19 25.64 -18.03
N VAL A 409 -1.87 24.92 -19.11
CA VAL A 409 -1.82 25.50 -20.48
C VAL A 409 -3.20 25.92 -20.98
N ASN A 410 -4.26 25.24 -20.51
CA ASN A 410 -5.64 25.51 -20.91
C ASN A 410 -6.42 26.38 -19.91
N SER A 411 -5.78 26.91 -18.87
CA SER A 411 -6.46 27.80 -17.91
C SER A 411 -6.73 29.17 -18.57
N PRO A 412 -7.96 29.71 -18.43
CA PRO A 412 -8.34 30.98 -19.09
C PRO A 412 -7.41 32.15 -18.73
N THR A 413 -6.83 32.14 -17.53
CA THR A 413 -5.91 33.18 -17.04
C THR A 413 -4.57 33.26 -17.79
N LEU A 414 -4.14 32.18 -18.47
CA LEU A 414 -2.92 32.21 -19.30
C LEU A 414 -3.23 32.57 -20.76
N LYS A 415 -4.45 32.29 -21.24
CA LYS A 415 -4.87 32.70 -22.60
C LYS A 415 -5.15 34.19 -22.71
N GLU A 416 -5.56 34.84 -21.62
CA GLU A 416 -5.75 36.31 -21.58
C GLU A 416 -4.42 37.06 -21.53
N CYS A 417 -3.40 36.52 -20.85
CA CYS A 417 -2.08 37.15 -20.84
C CYS A 417 -1.35 37.10 -22.21
N CYS A 418 -1.53 36.04 -22.99
CA CYS A 418 -0.89 35.95 -24.31
C CYS A 418 -1.61 36.74 -25.42
N LYS A 419 -2.90 37.13 -25.23
CA LYS A 419 -3.61 37.95 -26.20
C LYS A 419 -3.31 39.44 -26.07
N HIS A 420 -2.71 39.89 -24.98
CA HIS A 420 -2.31 41.31 -24.79
C HIS A 420 -0.85 41.59 -25.17
N GLU A 421 -0.10 40.59 -25.72
CA GLU A 421 1.24 40.80 -26.24
C GLU A 421 1.28 40.84 -27.80
N GLU A 422 0.13 40.61 -28.47
CA GLU A 422 0.04 40.70 -29.95
C GLU A 422 -0.75 41.92 -30.48
N ASP A 423 -1.20 42.84 -29.61
CA ASP A 423 -1.72 44.14 -29.98
C ASP A 423 -0.77 45.23 -29.41
#